data_119b2f80e52c8731c3ec04404d71a674
#
_entry.id   119b2f80e52c8731c3ec04404d71a674
#
_cell.length_a   1.000
_cell.length_b   1.000
_cell.length_c   1.000
_cell.angle_alpha   90.00
_cell.angle_beta   90.00
_cell.angle_gamma   90.00
#
_symmetry.space_group_name_H-M   'P 1'
#
loop_
_entity.id
_entity.type
_entity.pdbx_description
1 polymer ?
#
loop_
_entity_poly.entity_id
_entity_poly.type
_entity_poly.pdbx_seq_one_letter_code
_entity_poly.pdbx_strand_id
1 'polypeptide(L)'
;MPALDRLRGVRVVADPASLDRATWHGDEVTVLRFAPDDAFGVAATAVDIDDEHAIVEDEVGFVGAWLAPADVEPHIEWSMPTARPALAQGSIAGVPAKLWLPADGDALLLTAAAYADELSRRLGHRR
;
A
#
# COMPACT_ATOMS: atom_id res chain seq x y z
N MET A 1 9.17 8.00 -14.46
CA MET A 1 8.54 7.17 -13.39
C MET A 1 9.53 7.02 -12.25
N PRO A 2 9.16 7.31 -11.01
CA PRO A 2 10.05 7.11 -9.87
C PRO A 2 10.41 5.64 -9.67
N ALA A 3 11.57 5.38 -9.08
CA ALA A 3 11.96 4.02 -8.76
C ALA A 3 11.07 3.45 -7.65
N LEU A 4 10.91 2.13 -7.65
CA LEU A 4 10.20 1.43 -6.58
C LEU A 4 11.15 1.22 -5.40
N ASP A 5 10.86 1.87 -4.28
CA ASP A 5 11.68 1.80 -3.08
C ASP A 5 11.05 0.90 -2.04
N ARG A 6 11.87 0.33 -1.16
CA ARG A 6 11.39 -0.49 -0.06
C ARG A 6 10.51 0.33 0.86
N LEU A 7 9.31 -0.20 1.12
CA LEU A 7 8.40 0.37 2.11
C LEU A 7 8.60 -0.38 3.43
N ARG A 8 8.64 0.36 4.53
CA ARG A 8 8.77 -0.21 5.86
C ARG A 8 7.59 0.22 6.70
N GLY A 9 7.17 -0.62 7.59
CA GLY A 9 6.09 -0.30 8.50
C GLY A 9 5.68 -1.49 9.34
N VAL A 10 4.44 -1.46 9.81
CA VAL A 10 3.88 -2.47 10.70
C VAL A 10 2.65 -3.10 10.05
N ARG A 11 2.63 -4.42 9.99
CA ARG A 11 1.49 -5.19 9.53
C ARG A 11 0.71 -5.73 10.71
N VAL A 12 -0.61 -5.57 10.67
CA VAL A 12 -1.49 -6.05 11.75
C VAL A 12 -2.62 -6.86 11.16
N VAL A 13 -2.81 -8.08 11.70
CA VAL A 13 -3.99 -8.88 11.46
C VAL A 13 -4.73 -8.97 12.79
N ALA A 14 -5.96 -8.49 12.82
CA ALA A 14 -6.73 -8.37 14.06
C ALA A 14 -8.21 -8.26 13.76
N ASP A 15 -9.01 -8.28 14.81
CA ASP A 15 -10.45 -8.05 14.73
C ASP A 15 -10.71 -6.71 14.00
N PRO A 16 -11.63 -6.67 13.01
CA PRO A 16 -11.88 -5.45 12.24
C PRO A 16 -12.23 -4.23 13.08
N ALA A 17 -13.05 -4.40 14.11
CA ALA A 17 -13.42 -3.28 14.98
C ALA A 17 -12.23 -2.76 15.78
N SER A 18 -11.30 -3.63 16.16
CA SER A 18 -10.08 -3.23 16.84
C SER A 18 -9.13 -2.48 15.90
N LEU A 19 -9.05 -2.90 14.64
CA LEU A 19 -8.29 -2.18 13.62
C LEU A 19 -8.86 -0.79 13.37
N ASP A 20 -10.17 -0.65 13.36
CA ASP A 20 -10.83 0.65 13.17
C ASP A 20 -10.45 1.65 14.27
N ARG A 21 -10.14 1.16 15.46
CA ARG A 21 -9.79 1.97 16.62
C ARG A 21 -8.31 2.03 16.92
N ALA A 22 -7.48 1.37 16.11
CA ALA A 22 -6.04 1.28 16.37
C ALA A 22 -5.38 2.67 16.28
N THR A 23 -4.35 2.87 17.11
CA THR A 23 -3.52 4.07 17.05
C THR A 23 -2.16 3.69 16.49
N TRP A 24 -1.81 4.28 15.36
CA TRP A 24 -0.55 4.01 14.67
C TRP A 24 0.45 5.10 15.00
N HIS A 25 1.67 4.71 15.31
CA HIS A 25 2.75 5.61 15.71
C HIS A 25 3.83 5.64 14.63
N GLY A 26 4.32 6.83 14.31
CA GLY A 26 5.36 7.05 13.32
C GLY A 26 5.23 8.41 12.67
N ASP A 27 6.13 8.73 11.75
CA ASP A 27 6.09 9.96 10.98
C ASP A 27 5.26 9.76 9.71
N GLU A 28 4.20 10.55 9.56
CA GLU A 28 3.38 10.54 8.35
C GLU A 28 2.93 9.14 7.93
N VAL A 29 2.37 8.40 8.88
CA VAL A 29 1.92 7.03 8.63
C VAL A 29 0.74 7.01 7.66
N THR A 30 0.83 6.15 6.66
CA THR A 30 -0.28 5.86 5.75
C THR A 30 -0.79 4.46 6.05
N VAL A 31 -2.04 4.35 6.47
CA VAL A 31 -2.63 3.05 6.81
C VAL A 31 -3.41 2.51 5.62
N LEU A 32 -3.00 1.33 5.16
CA LEU A 32 -3.63 0.64 4.04
C LEU A 32 -4.40 -0.56 4.59
N ARG A 33 -5.70 -0.57 4.41
CA ARG A 33 -6.56 -1.67 4.84
C ARG A 33 -6.70 -2.65 3.69
N PHE A 34 -5.88 -3.71 3.70
CA PHE A 34 -5.90 -4.72 2.63
C PHE A 34 -7.14 -5.59 2.67
N ALA A 35 -7.65 -5.83 3.84
CA ALA A 35 -8.87 -6.57 4.10
C ALA A 35 -9.48 -6.06 5.41
N PRO A 36 -10.72 -6.40 5.75
CA PRO A 36 -11.31 -5.93 7.00
C PRO A 36 -10.47 -6.24 8.24
N ASP A 37 -9.75 -7.35 8.23
CA ASP A 37 -8.93 -7.83 9.35
C ASP A 37 -7.41 -7.69 9.12
N ASP A 38 -6.98 -6.96 8.09
CA ASP A 38 -5.57 -6.90 7.68
C ASP A 38 -5.18 -5.50 7.25
N ALA A 39 -4.23 -4.90 7.97
CA ALA A 39 -3.78 -3.53 7.67
C ALA A 39 -2.26 -3.42 7.67
N PHE A 40 -1.77 -2.55 6.81
CA PHE A 40 -0.35 -2.20 6.74
C PHE A 40 -0.20 -0.70 7.01
N GLY A 41 0.45 -0.35 8.10
CA GLY A 41 0.81 1.04 8.40
C GLY A 41 2.17 1.35 7.81
N VAL A 42 2.19 2.00 6.64
CA VAL A 42 3.43 2.40 5.98
C VAL A 42 4.07 3.51 6.79
N ALA A 43 5.33 3.36 7.13
CA ALA A 43 6.12 4.25 7.97
C ALA A 43 5.75 4.19 9.47
N ALA A 44 4.85 3.29 9.86
CA ALA A 44 4.56 3.07 11.26
C ALA A 44 5.74 2.38 11.96
N THR A 45 6.00 2.76 13.20
CA THR A 45 7.02 2.15 14.04
C THR A 45 6.38 1.29 15.15
N ALA A 46 5.12 1.53 15.45
CA ALA A 46 4.38 0.79 16.46
C ALA A 46 2.87 0.97 16.22
N VAL A 47 2.09 0.14 16.87
CA VAL A 47 0.63 0.25 16.86
C VAL A 47 0.08 -0.11 18.24
N ASP A 48 -0.92 0.66 18.69
CA ASP A 48 -1.70 0.31 19.87
C ASP A 48 -3.01 -0.29 19.38
N ILE A 49 -3.26 -1.53 19.76
CA ILE A 49 -4.46 -2.25 19.32
C ILE A 49 -5.06 -3.05 20.45
N ASP A 50 -6.38 -2.90 20.62
CA ASP A 50 -7.12 -3.58 21.67
C ASP A 50 -7.66 -4.92 21.17
N ASP A 51 -6.77 -5.87 21.00
CA ASP A 51 -7.07 -7.24 20.60
C ASP A 51 -5.92 -8.14 21.05
N GLU A 52 -6.16 -8.97 22.05
CA GLU A 52 -5.13 -9.86 22.60
C GLU A 52 -4.65 -10.93 21.61
N HIS A 53 -5.42 -11.18 20.57
CA HIS A 53 -5.07 -12.16 19.54
C HIS A 53 -4.49 -11.51 18.30
N ALA A 54 -4.27 -10.20 18.31
CA ALA A 54 -3.71 -9.51 17.17
C ALA A 54 -2.31 -10.04 16.83
N ILE A 55 -2.04 -10.17 15.54
CA ILE A 55 -0.71 -10.49 15.03
C ILE A 55 -0.10 -9.17 14.54
N VAL A 56 0.99 -8.76 15.17
CA VAL A 56 1.68 -7.50 14.86
C VAL A 56 3.10 -7.82 14.46
N GLU A 57 3.49 -7.43 13.27
CA GLU A 57 4.82 -7.75 12.73
C GLU A 57 5.38 -6.55 11.98
N ASP A 58 6.70 -6.41 11.98
CA ASP A 58 7.37 -5.49 11.07
C ASP A 58 7.16 -5.97 9.65
N GLU A 59 6.81 -5.06 8.75
CA GLU A 59 6.59 -5.40 7.35
C GLU A 59 7.66 -4.75 6.49
N VAL A 60 8.41 -5.56 5.76
CA VAL A 60 9.46 -5.11 4.86
C VAL A 60 9.35 -5.77 3.47
N GLY A 61 8.25 -6.43 3.19
CA GLY A 61 8.04 -7.22 1.99
C GLY A 61 7.44 -6.46 0.81
N PHE A 62 7.23 -5.15 0.92
CA PHE A 62 6.66 -4.34 -0.15
C PHE A 62 7.66 -3.31 -0.67
N VAL A 63 7.52 -2.99 -1.93
CA VAL A 63 8.17 -1.84 -2.57
C VAL A 63 7.09 -0.95 -3.15
N GLY A 64 7.38 0.33 -3.31
CA GLY A 64 6.39 1.24 -3.86
C GLY A 64 6.98 2.58 -4.28
N ALA A 65 6.12 3.40 -4.87
CA ALA A 65 6.45 4.75 -5.28
C ALA A 65 5.21 5.62 -5.24
N TRP A 66 5.40 6.89 -4.89
CA TRP A 66 4.36 7.91 -4.97
C TRP A 66 4.40 8.51 -6.37
N LEU A 67 3.27 8.53 -7.05
CA LEU A 67 3.18 9.07 -8.41
C LEU A 67 1.76 9.55 -8.70
N ALA A 68 1.64 10.41 -9.71
CA ALA A 68 0.33 10.94 -10.10
C ALA A 68 -0.56 9.79 -10.60
N PRO A 69 -1.86 9.77 -10.24
CA PRO A 69 -2.78 8.74 -10.74
C PRO A 69 -2.79 8.63 -12.27
N ALA A 70 -2.65 9.75 -12.97
CA ALA A 70 -2.61 9.77 -14.42
C ALA A 70 -1.43 8.98 -15.02
N ASP A 71 -0.34 8.83 -14.25
CA ASP A 71 0.83 8.07 -14.69
C ASP A 71 0.64 6.56 -14.54
N VAL A 72 -0.30 6.15 -13.70
CA VAL A 72 -0.63 4.74 -13.49
C VAL A 72 -1.72 4.28 -14.46
N GLU A 73 -2.67 5.14 -14.75
CA GLU A 73 -3.86 4.82 -15.51
C GLU A 73 -3.59 4.08 -16.84
N PRO A 74 -2.57 4.44 -17.65
CA PRO A 74 -2.29 3.72 -18.87
C PRO A 74 -1.87 2.26 -18.67
N HIS A 75 -1.52 1.87 -17.45
CA HIS A 75 -1.00 0.54 -17.13
C HIS A 75 -2.04 -0.38 -16.51
N ILE A 76 -3.28 0.07 -16.38
CA ILE A 76 -4.36 -0.74 -15.80
C ILE A 76 -5.46 -0.96 -16.82
N GLU A 77 -6.14 -2.11 -16.70
CA GLU A 77 -7.27 -2.46 -17.58
C GLU A 77 -8.61 -2.33 -16.86
N TRP A 78 -8.57 -2.10 -15.56
CA TRP A 78 -9.77 -1.88 -14.75
C TRP A 78 -9.98 -0.38 -14.51
N SER A 79 -11.20 -0.02 -14.16
CA SER A 79 -11.53 1.38 -13.92
C SER A 79 -10.98 1.84 -12.57
N MET A 80 -10.23 2.94 -12.57
CA MET A 80 -9.72 3.53 -11.34
C MET A 80 -10.90 4.05 -10.50
N PRO A 81 -10.96 3.73 -9.21
CA PRO A 81 -12.03 4.25 -8.34
C PRO A 81 -12.07 5.78 -8.38
N THR A 82 -13.27 6.34 -8.34
CA THR A 82 -13.48 7.80 -8.26
C THR A 82 -13.61 8.28 -6.82
N ALA A 83 -14.01 7.41 -5.91
CA ALA A 83 -14.07 7.75 -4.49
C ALA A 83 -12.67 7.96 -3.92
N ARG A 84 -12.55 8.89 -2.97
CA ARG A 84 -11.28 9.18 -2.29
C ARG A 84 -11.54 9.36 -0.79
N PRO A 85 -10.69 8.79 0.08
CA PRO A 85 -9.59 7.88 -0.26
C PRO A 85 -10.09 6.51 -0.68
N ALA A 86 -9.25 5.76 -1.41
CA ALA A 86 -9.59 4.40 -1.83
C ALA A 86 -8.32 3.56 -1.97
N LEU A 87 -8.45 2.27 -1.70
CA LEU A 87 -7.39 1.30 -1.98
C LEU A 87 -7.90 0.34 -3.04
N ALA A 88 -7.26 0.34 -4.20
CA ALA A 88 -7.55 -0.59 -5.27
C ALA A 88 -6.51 -1.69 -5.29
N GLN A 89 -6.93 -2.91 -5.57
CA GLN A 89 -6.05 -4.07 -5.66
C GLN A 89 -6.35 -4.79 -6.96
N GLY A 90 -5.30 -5.06 -7.73
CA GLY A 90 -5.48 -5.71 -9.02
C GLY A 90 -4.18 -5.79 -9.76
N SER A 91 -4.29 -5.98 -11.08
CA SER A 91 -3.12 -6.06 -11.95
C SER A 91 -2.75 -4.68 -12.45
N ILE A 92 -1.48 -4.30 -12.31
CA ILE A 92 -0.93 -3.08 -12.87
C ILE A 92 0.21 -3.48 -13.79
N ALA A 93 0.12 -3.14 -15.07
CA ALA A 93 1.04 -3.61 -16.09
C ALA A 93 1.21 -5.14 -16.07
N GLY A 94 0.13 -5.87 -15.74
CA GLY A 94 0.13 -7.33 -15.67
C GLY A 94 0.75 -7.92 -14.40
N VAL A 95 1.09 -7.10 -13.42
CA VAL A 95 1.71 -7.55 -12.15
C VAL A 95 0.73 -7.31 -11.01
N PRO A 96 0.53 -8.29 -10.10
CA PRO A 96 -0.31 -8.06 -8.92
C PRO A 96 0.22 -6.88 -8.11
N ALA A 97 -0.63 -5.91 -7.83
CA ALA A 97 -0.23 -4.69 -7.15
C ALA A 97 -1.40 -4.03 -6.44
N LYS A 98 -1.10 -3.00 -5.67
CA LYS A 98 -2.10 -2.21 -4.97
C LYS A 98 -1.86 -0.74 -5.27
N LEU A 99 -2.94 0.03 -5.26
CA LEU A 99 -2.88 1.46 -5.51
C LEU A 99 -3.68 2.18 -4.45
N TRP A 100 -2.99 2.95 -3.62
CA TRP A 100 -3.61 3.79 -2.61
C TRP A 100 -3.85 5.18 -3.20
N LEU A 101 -5.10 5.60 -3.19
CA LEU A 101 -5.53 6.88 -3.72
C LEU A 101 -5.98 7.75 -2.55
N PRO A 102 -5.13 8.66 -2.06
CA PRO A 102 -5.51 9.51 -0.94
C PRO A 102 -6.58 10.52 -1.34
N ALA A 103 -7.11 11.25 -0.36
CA ALA A 103 -8.12 12.28 -0.60
C ALA A 103 -7.62 13.32 -1.61
N ASP A 104 -6.32 13.59 -1.60
CA ASP A 104 -5.68 14.55 -2.49
C ASP A 104 -4.19 14.19 -2.64
N GLY A 105 -3.59 14.59 -3.77
CA GLY A 105 -2.18 14.38 -4.03
C GLY A 105 -1.87 13.07 -4.76
N ASP A 106 -0.61 12.69 -4.70
CA ASP A 106 -0.10 11.53 -5.41
C ASP A 106 -0.63 10.21 -4.82
N ALA A 107 -0.74 9.22 -5.69
CA ALA A 107 -1.08 7.87 -5.30
C ALA A 107 0.16 7.09 -4.88
N LEU A 108 -0.02 6.12 -4.00
CA LEU A 108 1.04 5.17 -3.67
C LEU A 108 0.78 3.86 -4.41
N LEU A 109 1.67 3.55 -5.34
CA LEU A 109 1.69 2.26 -6.02
C LEU A 109 2.60 1.33 -5.22
N LEU A 110 2.11 0.15 -4.86
CA LEU A 110 2.93 -0.82 -4.13
C LEU A 110 2.69 -2.24 -4.62
N THR A 111 3.73 -3.05 -4.52
CA THR A 111 3.71 -4.47 -4.86
C THR A 111 4.66 -5.25 -3.96
N ALA A 112 4.51 -6.56 -3.92
CA ALA A 112 5.46 -7.40 -3.19
C ALA A 112 6.87 -7.23 -3.77
N ALA A 113 7.88 -7.24 -2.91
CA ALA A 113 9.27 -7.05 -3.31
C ALA A 113 9.70 -8.04 -4.40
N ALA A 114 9.14 -9.24 -4.42
CA ALA A 114 9.43 -10.25 -5.44
C ALA A 114 9.06 -9.80 -6.85
N TYR A 115 8.14 -8.85 -7.01
CA TYR A 115 7.70 -8.35 -8.31
C TYR A 115 8.33 -7.01 -8.68
N ALA A 116 9.24 -6.49 -7.85
CA ALA A 116 9.79 -5.14 -8.05
C ALA A 116 10.43 -4.94 -9.42
N ASP A 117 11.32 -5.87 -9.81
CA ASP A 117 12.03 -5.75 -11.08
C ASP A 117 11.09 -5.87 -12.28
N GLU A 118 10.15 -6.82 -12.23
CA GLU A 118 9.21 -7.02 -13.32
C GLU A 118 8.30 -5.80 -13.49
N LEU A 119 7.75 -5.29 -12.39
CA LEU A 119 6.88 -4.12 -12.46
C LEU A 119 7.65 -2.89 -12.96
N SER A 120 8.87 -2.67 -12.47
CA SER A 120 9.71 -1.56 -12.92
C SER A 120 9.95 -1.60 -14.43
N ARG A 121 10.28 -2.77 -14.96
CA ARG A 121 10.49 -2.94 -16.41
C ARG A 121 9.22 -2.63 -17.19
N ARG A 122 8.09 -3.14 -16.74
CA ARG A 122 6.81 -2.98 -17.43
C ARG A 122 6.29 -1.55 -17.38
N LEU A 123 6.63 -0.81 -16.32
CA LEU A 123 6.28 0.61 -16.22
C LEU A 123 7.25 1.50 -17.00
N GLY A 124 8.27 0.93 -17.63
CA GLY A 124 9.22 1.67 -18.44
C GLY A 124 10.34 2.32 -17.68
N HIS A 125 10.66 1.82 -16.48
CA HIS A 125 11.84 2.29 -15.75
C HIS A 125 13.10 1.91 -16.50
N ARG A 126 13.97 2.88 -16.69
CA ARG A 126 15.23 2.68 -17.38
C ARG A 126 16.39 2.98 -16.46
N ARG A 127 17.47 2.28 -16.68
CA ARG A 127 18.72 2.52 -15.96
C ARG A 127 19.74 2.99 -16.92
#